data_a3b8f5399eed5733e1cc1cfc13553e4b
#
_entry.id   a3b8f5399eed5733e1cc1cfc13553e4b
#
_cell.length_a   1.000
_cell.length_b   1.000
_cell.length_c   1.000
_cell.angle_alpha   90.00
_cell.angle_beta   90.00
_cell.angle_gamma   90.00
#
_symmetry.space_group_name_H-M   'P 1'
#
loop_
_entity.id
_entity.type
_entity.pdbx_description
1 polymer ?
#
loop_
_entity_poly.entity_id
_entity_poly.type
_entity_poly.pdbx_seq_one_letter_code
_entity_poly.pdbx_strand_id
1 'polypeptide(L)'
;MWAQLIRVRVKPGKEDDLRRIMEQIHAIEQPDSGLLRSSMMRDQKDPHTLYMMIMVESEEKARARERDPRREGLRELQARMADVLEGPPEFIDLDVVDEVTF
;
A
#
# COMPACT_ATOMS: atom_id res chain seq x y z
N MET A 1 -2.27 17.30 -2.00
CA MET A 1 -2.21 15.83 -2.11
C MET A 1 -1.08 15.27 -1.25
N TRP A 2 -1.26 14.07 -0.81
CA TRP A 2 -0.32 13.36 0.05
C TRP A 2 -0.06 11.99 -0.55
N ALA A 3 1.15 11.48 -0.39
CA ALA A 3 1.51 10.17 -0.89
C ALA A 3 2.29 9.39 0.15
N GLN A 4 2.25 8.06 0.04
CA GLN A 4 3.10 7.19 0.84
C GLN A 4 3.78 6.18 -0.07
N LEU A 5 5.09 6.10 0.05
CA LEU A 5 5.88 5.08 -0.61
C LEU A 5 6.17 3.98 0.41
N ILE A 6 5.87 2.75 0.04
CA ILE A 6 6.06 1.59 0.90
C ILE A 6 7.02 0.64 0.20
N ARG A 7 8.16 0.37 0.83
CA ARG A 7 9.14 -0.58 0.32
C ARG A 7 9.02 -1.89 1.08
N VAL A 8 8.88 -2.99 0.35
CA VAL A 8 8.77 -4.33 0.94
C VAL A 8 9.70 -5.30 0.22
N ARG A 9 10.18 -6.30 0.94
CA ARG A 9 10.88 -7.45 0.35
C ARG A 9 10.02 -8.69 0.53
N VAL A 10 9.74 -9.36 -0.57
CA VAL A 10 8.87 -10.55 -0.58
C VAL A 10 9.73 -11.80 -0.47
N LYS A 11 9.30 -12.72 0.38
CA LYS A 11 9.95 -14.03 0.46
C LYS A 11 9.88 -14.74 -0.89
N PRO A 12 10.93 -15.49 -1.30
CA PRO A 12 10.89 -16.24 -2.54
C PRO A 12 9.67 -17.16 -2.62
N GLY A 13 8.98 -17.13 -3.76
CA GLY A 13 7.79 -17.94 -4.00
C GLY A 13 6.49 -17.40 -3.38
N LYS A 14 6.52 -16.24 -2.74
CA LYS A 14 5.35 -15.68 -2.06
C LYS A 14 4.73 -14.48 -2.78
N GLU A 15 5.17 -14.16 -4.00
CA GLU A 15 4.64 -13.02 -4.74
C GLU A 15 3.14 -13.14 -5.03
N ASP A 16 2.66 -14.33 -5.39
CA ASP A 16 1.24 -14.53 -5.67
C ASP A 16 0.40 -14.41 -4.40
N ASP A 17 0.91 -14.86 -3.28
CA ASP A 17 0.22 -14.70 -1.99
C ASP A 17 0.09 -13.22 -1.63
N LEU A 18 1.16 -12.42 -1.84
CA LEU A 18 1.11 -10.98 -1.63
C LEU A 18 0.06 -10.33 -2.54
N ARG A 19 0.02 -10.71 -3.81
CA ARG A 19 -0.97 -10.16 -4.75
C ARG A 19 -2.40 -10.42 -4.29
N ARG A 20 -2.70 -11.64 -3.83
CA ARG A 20 -4.03 -11.97 -3.31
C ARG A 20 -4.39 -11.17 -2.08
N ILE A 21 -3.43 -10.96 -1.18
CA ILE A 21 -3.63 -10.11 0.00
C ILE A 21 -3.94 -8.67 -0.44
N MET A 22 -3.20 -8.14 -1.39
CA MET A 22 -3.43 -6.79 -1.89
C MET A 22 -4.80 -6.64 -2.56
N GLU A 23 -5.23 -7.65 -3.32
CA GLU A 23 -6.58 -7.66 -3.90
C GLU A 23 -7.65 -7.59 -2.82
N GLN A 24 -7.48 -8.31 -1.72
CA GLN A 24 -8.42 -8.30 -0.61
C GLN A 24 -8.41 -6.94 0.12
N ILE A 25 -7.24 -6.33 0.27
CA ILE A 25 -7.12 -4.97 0.85
C ILE A 25 -7.85 -3.96 -0.04
N HIS A 26 -7.69 -4.05 -1.35
CA HIS A 26 -8.38 -3.16 -2.28
C HIS A 26 -9.90 -3.35 -2.23
N ALA A 27 -10.36 -4.58 -2.02
CA ALA A 27 -11.79 -4.88 -1.96
C ALA A 27 -12.51 -4.24 -0.76
N ILE A 28 -11.79 -3.91 0.31
CA ILE A 28 -12.35 -3.25 1.49
C ILE A 28 -12.13 -1.74 1.50
N GLU A 29 -11.60 -1.18 0.42
CA GLU A 29 -11.43 0.25 0.27
C GLU A 29 -12.78 0.94 0.19
N GLN A 30 -12.95 2.03 0.93
CA GLN A 30 -14.21 2.76 0.96
C GLN A 30 -14.23 3.85 -0.12
N PRO A 31 -15.37 4.08 -0.79
CA PRO A 31 -15.44 5.04 -1.89
C PRO A 31 -15.19 6.49 -1.50
N ASP A 32 -15.34 6.82 -0.21
CA ASP A 32 -15.11 8.17 0.31
C ASP A 32 -13.77 8.34 1.03
N SER A 33 -12.86 7.37 0.88
CA SER A 33 -11.59 7.36 1.61
C SER A 33 -10.61 8.46 1.20
N GLY A 34 -10.80 9.03 0.02
CA GLY A 34 -9.87 9.99 -0.55
C GLY A 34 -8.68 9.35 -1.28
N LEU A 35 -8.62 8.01 -1.33
CA LEU A 35 -7.59 7.33 -2.10
C LEU A 35 -7.77 7.62 -3.58
N LEU A 36 -6.74 8.17 -4.22
CA LEU A 36 -6.76 8.54 -5.63
C LEU A 36 -6.11 7.49 -6.52
N ARG A 37 -5.06 6.84 -6.01
CA ARG A 37 -4.24 5.95 -6.83
C ARG A 37 -3.45 5.01 -5.93
N SER A 38 -3.32 3.78 -6.39
CA SER A 38 -2.44 2.79 -5.78
C SER A 38 -1.68 2.08 -6.90
N SER A 39 -0.36 2.02 -6.79
CA SER A 39 0.49 1.36 -7.78
C SER A 39 1.48 0.46 -7.08
N MET A 40 1.73 -0.71 -7.66
CA MET A 40 2.76 -1.63 -7.19
C MET A 40 3.81 -1.77 -8.28
N MET A 41 5.07 -1.60 -7.91
CA MET A 41 6.19 -1.61 -8.85
C MET A 41 7.26 -2.55 -8.34
N ARG A 42 7.89 -3.29 -9.26
CA ARG A 42 8.99 -4.19 -8.93
C ARG A 42 10.31 -3.50 -9.27
N ASP A 43 11.28 -3.60 -8.36
CA ASP A 43 12.64 -3.16 -8.63
C ASP A 43 13.23 -4.03 -9.74
N GLN A 44 13.73 -3.40 -10.81
CA GLN A 44 14.29 -4.13 -11.94
C GLN A 44 15.60 -4.84 -11.60
N LYS A 45 16.33 -4.35 -10.62
CA LYS A 45 17.63 -4.91 -10.21
C LYS A 45 17.50 -5.91 -9.07
N ASP A 46 16.43 -5.82 -8.29
CA ASP A 46 16.16 -6.73 -7.18
C ASP A 46 14.69 -7.17 -7.24
N PRO A 47 14.40 -8.29 -7.94
CA PRO A 47 13.02 -8.70 -8.18
C PRO A 47 12.23 -9.08 -6.92
N HIS A 48 12.88 -9.25 -5.79
CA HIS A 48 12.22 -9.51 -4.52
C HIS A 48 11.81 -8.21 -3.79
N THR A 49 12.24 -7.06 -4.28
CA THR A 49 11.87 -5.76 -3.72
C THR A 49 10.74 -5.14 -4.54
N LEU A 50 9.67 -4.80 -3.84
CA LEU A 50 8.53 -4.11 -4.42
C LEU A 50 8.34 -2.75 -3.75
N TYR A 51 7.85 -1.81 -4.52
CA TYR A 51 7.46 -0.48 -4.05
C TYR A 51 5.97 -0.32 -4.29
N MET A 52 5.25 0.08 -3.25
CA MET A 52 3.85 0.47 -3.38
C MET A 52 3.76 1.96 -3.18
N MET A 53 3.07 2.64 -4.09
CA MET A 53 2.80 4.07 -3.98
C MET A 53 1.31 4.26 -3.85
N ILE A 54 0.88 4.91 -2.77
CA ILE A 54 -0.50 5.35 -2.64
C ILE A 54 -0.54 6.86 -2.67
N MET A 55 -1.54 7.40 -3.35
CA MET A 55 -1.81 8.83 -3.39
C MET A 55 -3.20 9.09 -2.82
N VAL A 56 -3.29 10.04 -1.90
CA VAL A 56 -4.52 10.37 -1.19
C VAL A 56 -4.74 11.88 -1.29
N GLU A 57 -6.00 12.31 -1.29
CA GLU A 57 -6.35 13.72 -1.41
C GLU A 57 -5.67 14.60 -0.37
N SER A 58 -5.47 14.10 0.86
CA SER A 58 -4.81 14.82 1.95
C SER A 58 -4.28 13.85 2.99
N GLU A 59 -3.33 14.32 3.80
CA GLU A 59 -2.85 13.53 4.93
C GLU A 59 -3.96 13.24 5.93
N GLU A 60 -4.83 14.20 6.19
CA GLU A 60 -5.97 14.02 7.09
C GLU A 60 -6.84 12.83 6.66
N LYS A 61 -7.18 12.76 5.37
CA LYS A 61 -7.94 11.63 4.83
C LYS A 61 -7.17 10.33 4.89
N ALA A 62 -5.87 10.37 4.65
CA ALA A 62 -5.01 9.19 4.76
C ALA A 62 -5.02 8.62 6.18
N ARG A 63 -4.91 9.49 7.19
CA ARG A 63 -4.93 9.05 8.59
C ARG A 63 -6.30 8.52 9.01
N ALA A 64 -7.38 9.17 8.55
CA ALA A 64 -8.74 8.69 8.80
C ALA A 64 -8.97 7.31 8.15
N ARG A 65 -8.46 7.11 6.94
CA ARG A 65 -8.54 5.84 6.22
C ARG A 65 -7.88 4.70 6.99
N GLU A 66 -6.74 4.96 7.61
CA GLU A 66 -6.02 3.96 8.42
C GLU A 66 -6.86 3.46 9.61
N ARG A 67 -7.76 4.30 10.12
CA ARG A 67 -8.57 4.02 11.31
C ARG A 67 -10.01 3.71 10.99
N ASP A 68 -10.38 3.63 9.72
CA ASP A 68 -11.76 3.45 9.31
C ASP A 68 -12.27 2.05 9.68
N PRO A 69 -13.26 1.95 10.59
CA PRO A 69 -13.77 0.65 11.02
C PRO A 69 -14.52 -0.09 9.92
N ARG A 70 -14.92 0.59 8.86
CA ARG A 70 -15.58 -0.05 7.71
C ARG A 70 -14.63 -0.92 6.90
N ARG A 71 -13.31 -0.76 7.07
CA ARG A 71 -12.30 -1.63 6.45
C ARG A 71 -12.11 -2.88 7.31
N GLU A 72 -13.14 -3.69 7.39
CA GLU A 72 -13.13 -4.90 8.19
C GLU A 72 -12.09 -5.90 7.68
N GLY A 73 -11.38 -6.53 8.61
CA GLY A 73 -10.35 -7.51 8.28
C GLY A 73 -9.00 -6.93 7.87
N LEU A 74 -8.85 -5.60 7.85
CA LEU A 74 -7.57 -4.99 7.47
C LEU A 74 -6.41 -5.47 8.33
N ARG A 75 -6.60 -5.56 9.64
CA ARG A 75 -5.55 -6.01 10.56
C ARG A 75 -5.13 -7.44 10.30
N GLU A 76 -6.09 -8.31 10.01
CA GLU A 76 -5.82 -9.69 9.67
C GLU A 76 -5.05 -9.78 8.35
N LEU A 77 -5.45 -9.00 7.34
CA LEU A 77 -4.75 -8.94 6.06
C LEU A 77 -3.32 -8.42 6.23
N GLN A 78 -3.11 -7.41 7.07
CA GLN A 78 -1.78 -6.89 7.37
C GLN A 78 -0.91 -7.93 8.09
N ALA A 79 -1.50 -8.71 9.01
CA ALA A 79 -0.79 -9.80 9.68
C ALA A 79 -0.37 -10.89 8.67
N ARG A 80 -1.26 -11.24 7.75
CA ARG A 80 -0.95 -12.21 6.68
C ARG A 80 0.14 -11.66 5.75
N MET A 81 0.14 -10.35 5.49
CA MET A 81 1.19 -9.72 4.70
C MET A 81 2.56 -9.89 5.38
N ALA A 82 2.63 -9.72 6.70
CA ALA A 82 3.87 -9.91 7.44
C ALA A 82 4.47 -11.30 7.26
N ASP A 83 3.63 -12.33 7.09
CA ASP A 83 4.09 -13.70 6.88
C ASP A 83 4.76 -13.92 5.52
N VAL A 84 4.46 -13.09 4.53
CA VAL A 84 5.02 -13.23 3.17
C VAL A 84 6.17 -12.28 2.90
N LEU A 85 6.49 -11.40 3.85
CA LEU A 85 7.58 -10.43 3.73
C LEU A 85 8.82 -10.83 4.51
N GLU A 86 9.98 -10.45 4.00
CA GLU A 86 11.26 -10.55 4.69
C GLU A 86 11.49 -9.27 5.51
N GLY A 87 11.00 -9.26 6.74
CA GLY A 87 11.12 -8.12 7.61
C GLY A 87 9.98 -7.10 7.46
N PRO A 88 10.01 -6.03 8.25
CA PRO A 88 8.94 -5.04 8.25
C PRO A 88 8.96 -4.18 7.00
N PRO A 89 7.79 -3.72 6.54
CA PRO A 89 7.73 -2.72 5.47
C PRO A 89 8.38 -1.41 5.91
N GLU A 90 8.97 -0.70 4.97
CA GLU A 90 9.49 0.65 5.17
C GLU A 90 8.47 1.64 4.61
N PHE A 91 8.02 2.58 5.44
CA PHE A 91 7.02 3.58 5.06
C PHE A 91 7.67 4.96 4.94
N ILE A 92 7.44 5.63 3.83
CA ILE A 92 7.93 6.98 3.61
C ILE A 92 6.74 7.88 3.27
N ASP A 93 6.45 8.83 4.14
CA ASP A 93 5.37 9.79 3.94
C ASP A 93 5.89 10.98 3.15
N LEU A 94 5.12 11.39 2.13
CA LEU A 94 5.56 12.38 1.15
C LEU A 94 4.45 13.42 0.92
N ASP A 95 4.87 14.69 0.86
CA ASP A 95 4.02 15.75 0.34
C ASP A 95 4.17 15.82 -1.17
N VAL A 96 3.06 15.89 -1.90
CA VAL A 96 3.11 16.10 -3.34
C VAL A 96 3.26 17.60 -3.59
N VAL A 97 4.41 18.00 -4.08
CA VAL A 97 4.73 19.43 -4.28
C VAL A 97 4.47 19.91 -5.69
N ASP A 98 4.33 19.01 -6.64
CA ASP A 98 3.99 19.32 -8.03
C ASP A 98 3.47 18.07 -8.72
N GLU A 99 2.48 18.24 -9.59
CA GLU A 99 1.93 17.14 -10.36
C GLU A 99 1.42 17.65 -11.70
N VAL A 100 1.80 16.96 -12.76
CA VAL A 100 1.36 17.24 -14.12
C VAL A 100 0.82 15.96 -14.75
N THR A 101 -0.35 16.05 -15.36
CA THR A 101 -0.95 14.95 -16.11
C THR A 101 -0.84 15.24 -17.60
N PHE A 102 -0.29 14.31 -18.34
CA PHE A 102 -0.09 14.43 -19.80
C PHE A 102 -1.20 13.73 -20.57
#